data_ca3a058cae5ffd92e7754225be4c35f4
#
_entry.id   ca3a058cae5ffd92e7754225be4c35f4
#
_cell.length_a   1.000
_cell.length_b   1.000
_cell.length_c   1.000
_cell.angle_alpha   90.00
_cell.angle_beta   90.00
_cell.angle_gamma   90.00
#
_symmetry.space_group_name_H-M   'P 1'
#
loop_
_entity.id
_entity.type
_entity.pdbx_description
1 polymer ?
#
loop_
_entity_poly.entity_id
_entity_poly.type
_entity_poly.pdbx_seq_one_letter_code
_entity_poly.pdbx_strand_id
1 'polypeptide(L)'
;PSSAASVLNETANHDIPVILFNREADKKDLSISKQTWYVGTAAKKAGAIQADMLQNVWNTDKINLDRNKNNKLDYILIEGEQTHFDAVRRTNGFLENSQNLPLNQLTNLSADWQRNLSSVKFSKLDTSIIQSAEAIICNNDDMALGVYDYYKQHNLKLPLILGINNSPEMNQKIQAGEIYGTVDNGTNDQISYICKLLNDILNKDTAKY
;
A
#
# COMPACT_ATOMS: atom_id res chain seq x y z
N PRO A 1 16.10 7.29 4.68
CA PRO A 1 17.35 6.56 4.38
C PRO A 1 18.55 7.10 5.16
N SER A 2 18.74 8.44 5.22
CA SER A 2 19.89 9.06 5.94
C SER A 2 19.92 8.73 7.44
N SER A 3 18.79 8.48 8.06
CA SER A 3 18.72 8.10 9.47
C SER A 3 19.13 6.65 9.74
N ALA A 4 18.92 5.73 8.80
CA ALA A 4 19.27 4.33 8.98
C ALA A 4 20.80 4.15 9.08
N ALA A 5 21.56 4.76 8.16
CA ALA A 5 23.02 4.68 8.18
C ALA A 5 23.63 5.18 9.50
N SER A 6 23.11 6.28 10.06
CA SER A 6 23.61 6.81 11.34
C SER A 6 23.37 5.84 12.50
N VAL A 7 22.15 5.30 12.60
CA VAL A 7 21.82 4.30 13.64
C VAL A 7 22.65 3.04 13.47
N LEU A 8 22.79 2.53 12.23
CA LEU A 8 23.51 1.30 11.97
C LEU A 8 25.03 1.43 12.22
N ASN A 9 25.63 2.59 11.94
CA ASN A 9 27.03 2.84 12.30
C ASN A 9 27.24 2.86 13.82
N GLU A 10 26.36 3.56 14.54
CA GLU A 10 26.46 3.63 16.00
C GLU A 10 26.28 2.27 16.65
N THR A 11 25.27 1.50 16.24
CA THR A 11 25.06 0.16 16.78
C THR A 11 26.16 -0.83 16.41
N ALA A 12 26.75 -0.70 15.21
CA ALA A 12 27.87 -1.52 14.77
C ALA A 12 29.14 -1.30 15.67
N ASN A 13 29.41 -0.04 16.07
CA ASN A 13 30.51 0.29 16.92
C ASN A 13 30.41 -0.34 18.34
N HIS A 14 29.21 -0.74 18.73
CA HIS A 14 28.91 -1.34 20.04
C HIS A 14 28.47 -2.81 19.98
N ASP A 15 28.63 -3.46 18.82
CA ASP A 15 28.19 -4.86 18.57
C ASP A 15 26.70 -5.11 18.92
N ILE A 16 25.85 -4.10 18.71
CA ILE A 16 24.41 -4.20 18.99
C ILE A 16 23.68 -4.75 17.76
N PRO A 17 22.97 -5.89 17.88
CA PRO A 17 22.13 -6.42 16.82
C PRO A 17 20.96 -5.48 16.50
N VAL A 18 20.62 -5.31 15.21
CA VAL A 18 19.54 -4.44 14.76
C VAL A 18 18.57 -5.20 13.87
N ILE A 19 17.28 -5.13 14.17
CA ILE A 19 16.19 -5.59 13.29
C ILE A 19 15.45 -4.36 12.78
N LEU A 20 15.58 -4.08 11.49
CA LEU A 20 14.77 -3.09 10.81
C LEU A 20 13.47 -3.75 10.33
N PHE A 21 12.36 -3.03 10.39
CA PHE A 21 11.07 -3.51 9.90
C PHE A 21 10.24 -2.37 9.31
N ASN A 22 9.20 -2.71 8.57
CA ASN A 22 8.30 -1.79 7.89
C ASN A 22 8.99 -0.93 6.81
N ARG A 23 9.97 -0.09 7.17
CA ARG A 23 10.71 0.74 6.22
C ARG A 23 12.06 0.08 5.90
N GLU A 24 12.22 -0.36 4.66
CA GLU A 24 13.48 -0.93 4.17
C GLU A 24 14.56 0.16 4.07
N ALA A 25 15.77 -0.14 4.55
CA ALA A 25 16.94 0.69 4.32
C ALA A 25 17.62 0.34 2.98
N ASP A 26 18.43 1.25 2.49
CA ASP A 26 19.26 0.97 1.30
C ASP A 26 20.16 -0.25 1.54
N LYS A 27 20.40 -1.05 0.51
CA LYS A 27 21.28 -2.23 0.60
C LYS A 27 22.68 -1.89 1.13
N LYS A 28 23.23 -0.73 0.75
CA LYS A 28 24.51 -0.24 1.27
C LYS A 28 24.49 -0.01 2.78
N ASP A 29 23.35 0.47 3.31
CA ASP A 29 23.21 0.73 4.74
C ASP A 29 23.05 -0.59 5.51
N LEU A 30 22.28 -1.56 4.98
CA LEU A 30 22.16 -2.89 5.57
C LEU A 30 23.50 -3.64 5.65
N SER A 31 24.47 -3.32 4.79
CA SER A 31 25.80 -3.93 4.78
C SER A 31 26.78 -3.32 5.80
N ILE A 32 26.40 -2.27 6.53
CA ILE A 32 27.24 -1.62 7.55
C ILE A 32 27.62 -2.59 8.67
N SER A 33 26.68 -3.45 9.10
CA SER A 33 26.93 -4.46 10.12
C SER A 33 26.35 -5.81 9.71
N LYS A 34 27.10 -6.89 9.95
CA LYS A 34 26.63 -8.27 9.79
C LYS A 34 25.52 -8.66 10.79
N GLN A 35 25.30 -7.84 11.82
CA GLN A 35 24.25 -8.02 12.82
C GLN A 35 23.03 -7.11 12.51
N THR A 36 22.77 -6.84 11.23
CA THR A 36 21.63 -6.07 10.77
C THR A 36 20.74 -6.94 9.90
N TRP A 37 19.46 -7.04 10.27
CA TRP A 37 18.45 -7.76 9.52
C TRP A 37 17.29 -6.83 9.14
N TYR A 38 16.63 -7.14 8.05
CA TYR A 38 15.39 -6.48 7.65
C TYR A 38 14.27 -7.50 7.52
N VAL A 39 13.13 -7.21 8.14
CA VAL A 39 11.90 -7.98 8.02
C VAL A 39 10.82 -7.09 7.39
N GLY A 40 10.47 -7.36 6.17
CA GLY A 40 9.48 -6.59 5.41
C GLY A 40 8.41 -7.45 4.78
N THR A 41 7.54 -6.81 4.00
CA THR A 41 6.44 -7.46 3.30
C THR A 41 6.71 -7.54 1.80
N ALA A 42 5.94 -8.39 1.10
CA ALA A 42 6.03 -8.52 -0.35
C ALA A 42 5.26 -7.39 -1.05
N ALA A 43 5.69 -6.13 -0.88
CA ALA A 43 4.98 -4.94 -1.31
C ALA A 43 4.57 -4.96 -2.80
N LYS A 44 5.47 -5.42 -3.69
CA LYS A 44 5.17 -5.56 -5.13
C LYS A 44 4.02 -6.56 -5.37
N LYS A 45 4.01 -7.68 -4.63
CA LYS A 45 2.95 -8.68 -4.73
C LYS A 45 1.60 -8.13 -4.25
N ALA A 46 1.60 -7.28 -3.22
CA ALA A 46 0.36 -6.66 -2.75
C ALA A 46 -0.28 -5.77 -3.84
N GLY A 47 0.52 -4.98 -4.56
CA GLY A 47 0.04 -4.22 -5.71
C GLY A 47 -0.47 -5.12 -6.85
N ALA A 48 0.22 -6.23 -7.14
CA ALA A 48 -0.21 -7.20 -8.14
C ALA A 48 -1.59 -7.80 -7.78
N ILE A 49 -1.81 -8.12 -6.51
CA ILE A 49 -3.12 -8.63 -6.04
C ILE A 49 -4.22 -7.57 -6.23
N GLN A 50 -3.95 -6.28 -6.02
CA GLN A 50 -4.94 -5.23 -6.34
C GLN A 50 -5.31 -5.24 -7.83
N ALA A 51 -4.33 -5.43 -8.73
CA ALA A 51 -4.60 -5.56 -10.16
C ALA A 51 -5.47 -6.78 -10.48
N ASP A 52 -5.19 -7.94 -9.85
CA ASP A 52 -5.98 -9.16 -10.01
C ASP A 52 -7.43 -8.96 -9.51
N MET A 53 -7.60 -8.30 -8.37
CA MET A 53 -8.93 -7.97 -7.83
C MET A 53 -9.71 -7.10 -8.82
N LEU A 54 -9.07 -6.07 -9.37
CA LEU A 54 -9.68 -5.17 -10.35
C LEU A 54 -10.01 -5.88 -11.66
N GLN A 55 -9.11 -6.75 -12.14
CA GLN A 55 -9.34 -7.59 -13.33
C GLN A 55 -10.57 -8.51 -13.14
N ASN A 56 -10.70 -9.09 -11.95
CA ASN A 56 -11.85 -9.94 -11.64
C ASN A 56 -13.16 -9.15 -11.75
N VAL A 57 -13.26 -7.95 -11.17
CA VAL A 57 -14.49 -7.13 -11.28
C VAL A 57 -14.74 -6.71 -12.70
N TRP A 58 -13.73 -6.29 -13.44
CA TRP A 58 -13.88 -5.92 -14.85
C TRP A 58 -14.44 -7.07 -15.68
N ASN A 59 -14.03 -8.31 -15.41
CA ASN A 59 -14.50 -9.49 -16.14
C ASN A 59 -15.92 -9.93 -15.72
N THR A 60 -16.31 -9.69 -14.47
CA THR A 60 -17.57 -10.23 -13.91
C THR A 60 -18.69 -9.19 -13.83
N ASP A 61 -18.36 -7.90 -13.65
CA ASP A 61 -19.34 -6.84 -13.41
C ASP A 61 -19.01 -5.53 -14.15
N LYS A 62 -18.44 -5.64 -15.33
CA LYS A 62 -18.06 -4.49 -16.17
C LYS A 62 -19.20 -3.48 -16.34
N ILE A 63 -20.45 -3.95 -16.50
CA ILE A 63 -21.61 -3.09 -16.77
C ILE A 63 -21.85 -2.06 -15.65
N ASN A 64 -21.61 -2.46 -14.39
CA ASN A 64 -21.75 -1.57 -13.24
C ASN A 64 -20.50 -0.75 -12.97
N LEU A 65 -19.33 -1.25 -13.38
CA LEU A 65 -18.04 -0.61 -13.18
C LEU A 65 -17.78 0.49 -14.22
N ASP A 66 -17.90 0.20 -15.52
CA ASP A 66 -17.78 1.14 -16.66
C ASP A 66 -19.05 2.01 -16.75
N ARG A 67 -19.13 3.02 -15.86
CA ARG A 67 -20.34 3.83 -15.68
C ARG A 67 -20.60 4.79 -16.83
N ASN A 68 -19.55 5.28 -17.45
CA ASN A 68 -19.64 6.17 -18.59
C ASN A 68 -19.69 5.44 -19.94
N LYS A 69 -19.57 4.11 -19.94
CA LYS A 69 -19.66 3.20 -21.11
C LYS A 69 -18.63 3.49 -22.20
N ASN A 70 -17.46 3.97 -21.81
CA ASN A 70 -16.37 4.25 -22.74
C ASN A 70 -15.47 3.03 -23.01
N ASN A 71 -15.75 1.86 -22.40
CA ASN A 71 -14.96 0.63 -22.45
C ASN A 71 -13.56 0.79 -21.85
N LYS A 72 -13.39 1.73 -20.95
CA LYS A 72 -12.20 1.92 -20.12
C LYS A 72 -12.61 1.94 -18.66
N LEU A 73 -11.64 1.75 -17.80
CA LEU A 73 -11.81 1.91 -16.36
C LEU A 73 -11.07 3.18 -15.92
N ASP A 74 -11.86 4.21 -15.62
CA ASP A 74 -11.36 5.50 -15.19
C ASP A 74 -10.96 5.44 -13.71
N TYR A 75 -9.65 5.53 -13.40
CA TYR A 75 -9.19 5.37 -12.03
C TYR A 75 -8.30 6.50 -11.54
N ILE A 76 -8.25 6.65 -10.22
CA ILE A 76 -7.32 7.51 -9.50
C ILE A 76 -6.40 6.63 -8.65
N LEU A 77 -5.09 6.95 -8.67
CA LEU A 77 -4.09 6.29 -7.86
C LEU A 77 -3.72 7.16 -6.66
N ILE A 78 -3.77 6.59 -5.44
CA ILE A 78 -3.35 7.27 -4.20
C ILE A 78 -2.12 6.55 -3.66
N GLU A 79 -0.99 7.24 -3.74
CA GLU A 79 0.32 6.69 -3.40
C GLU A 79 0.74 7.07 -1.99
N GLY A 80 1.54 6.21 -1.39
CA GLY A 80 2.27 6.55 -0.17
C GLY A 80 3.38 7.57 -0.42
N GLU A 81 4.28 7.71 0.55
CA GLU A 81 5.46 8.58 0.42
C GLU A 81 6.32 8.12 -0.78
N GLN A 82 6.55 9.01 -1.75
CA GLN A 82 7.21 8.65 -3.04
C GLN A 82 8.66 8.14 -2.89
N THR A 83 9.33 8.50 -1.79
CA THR A 83 10.68 7.99 -1.47
C THR A 83 10.68 6.67 -0.71
N HIS A 84 9.50 6.14 -0.37
CA HIS A 84 9.36 4.89 0.36
C HIS A 84 9.34 3.70 -0.62
N PHE A 85 10.22 2.74 -0.44
CA PHE A 85 10.31 1.57 -1.32
C PHE A 85 8.98 0.83 -1.48
N ASP A 86 8.19 0.69 -0.41
CA ASP A 86 6.91 0.00 -0.48
C ASP A 86 5.89 0.77 -1.33
N ALA A 87 5.86 2.10 -1.28
CA ALA A 87 4.97 2.89 -2.13
C ALA A 87 5.27 2.64 -3.61
N VAL A 88 6.55 2.76 -3.98
CA VAL A 88 7.01 2.49 -5.35
C VAL A 88 6.72 1.06 -5.77
N ARG A 89 6.98 0.08 -4.90
CA ARG A 89 6.77 -1.34 -5.20
C ARG A 89 5.30 -1.71 -5.33
N ARG A 90 4.42 -1.18 -4.45
CA ARG A 90 2.96 -1.40 -4.54
C ARG A 90 2.41 -0.81 -5.84
N THR A 91 2.77 0.43 -6.14
CA THR A 91 2.40 1.11 -7.39
C THR A 91 2.87 0.34 -8.61
N ASN A 92 4.17 -0.02 -8.68
CA ASN A 92 4.71 -0.79 -9.81
C ASN A 92 4.06 -2.18 -9.91
N GLY A 93 3.82 -2.85 -8.79
CA GLY A 93 3.12 -4.13 -8.75
C GLY A 93 1.73 -4.04 -9.37
N PHE A 94 0.97 -3.01 -9.04
CA PHE A 94 -0.33 -2.74 -9.65
C PHE A 94 -0.21 -2.46 -11.16
N LEU A 95 0.62 -1.51 -11.56
CA LEU A 95 0.74 -1.08 -12.95
C LEU A 95 1.26 -2.20 -13.87
N GLU A 96 2.24 -2.98 -13.44
CA GLU A 96 2.80 -4.07 -14.24
C GLU A 96 1.80 -5.23 -14.44
N ASN A 97 0.92 -5.49 -13.46
CA ASN A 97 -0.03 -6.60 -13.53
C ASN A 97 -1.41 -6.18 -14.06
N SER A 98 -1.66 -4.89 -14.26
CA SER A 98 -2.90 -4.37 -14.83
C SER A 98 -2.84 -4.06 -16.33
N GLN A 99 -1.76 -4.44 -17.03
CA GLN A 99 -1.54 -4.11 -18.45
C GLN A 99 -2.63 -4.67 -19.39
N ASN A 100 -3.30 -5.74 -19.00
CA ASN A 100 -4.40 -6.33 -19.78
C ASN A 100 -5.77 -5.65 -19.51
N LEU A 101 -5.82 -4.72 -18.56
CA LEU A 101 -7.00 -3.93 -18.28
C LEU A 101 -7.02 -2.65 -19.13
N PRO A 102 -8.15 -2.25 -19.68
CA PRO A 102 -8.27 -1.00 -20.44
C PRO A 102 -8.31 0.19 -19.48
N LEU A 103 -7.25 0.41 -18.69
CA LEU A 103 -7.16 1.46 -17.69
C LEU A 103 -7.00 2.84 -18.31
N ASN A 104 -7.68 3.83 -17.72
CA ASN A 104 -7.48 5.24 -17.98
C ASN A 104 -7.20 5.96 -16.66
N GLN A 105 -5.94 6.30 -16.42
CA GLN A 105 -5.56 7.02 -15.20
C GLN A 105 -5.97 8.48 -15.30
N LEU A 106 -6.94 8.89 -14.49
CA LEU A 106 -7.41 10.29 -14.44
C LEU A 106 -6.36 11.19 -13.77
N THR A 107 -5.80 10.72 -12.66
CA THR A 107 -4.74 11.40 -11.92
C THR A 107 -4.08 10.47 -10.90
N ASN A 108 -2.99 10.94 -10.28
CA ASN A 108 -2.40 10.34 -9.09
C ASN A 108 -2.11 11.39 -8.02
N LEU A 109 -2.12 10.97 -6.77
CA LEU A 109 -1.83 11.79 -5.59
C LEU A 109 -0.91 11.04 -4.65
N SER A 110 0.12 11.70 -4.10
CA SER A 110 0.80 11.17 -2.92
C SER A 110 0.14 11.71 -1.66
N ALA A 111 -0.24 10.83 -0.74
CA ALA A 111 -0.87 11.18 0.53
C ALA A 111 -0.10 10.63 1.74
N ASP A 112 1.16 10.25 1.53
CA ASP A 112 2.16 9.93 2.56
C ASP A 112 1.63 9.00 3.65
N TRP A 113 0.84 7.98 3.26
CA TRP A 113 0.19 6.98 4.11
C TRP A 113 -0.92 7.50 5.03
N GLN A 114 -1.27 8.80 4.96
CA GLN A 114 -2.13 9.47 5.92
C GLN A 114 -3.57 9.65 5.43
N ARG A 115 -4.54 9.19 6.24
CA ARG A 115 -5.99 9.34 5.99
C ARG A 115 -6.41 10.79 5.74
N ASN A 116 -6.05 11.68 6.67
CA ASN A 116 -6.43 13.10 6.57
C ASN A 116 -5.80 13.77 5.35
N LEU A 117 -4.53 13.48 5.06
CA LEU A 117 -3.84 14.05 3.91
C LEU A 117 -4.46 13.57 2.59
N SER A 118 -4.85 12.30 2.54
CA SER A 118 -5.58 11.74 1.40
C SER A 118 -6.89 12.49 1.15
N SER A 119 -7.73 12.63 2.17
CA SER A 119 -8.99 13.38 2.07
C SER A 119 -8.78 14.83 1.64
N VAL A 120 -7.81 15.56 2.25
CA VAL A 120 -7.51 16.96 1.92
C VAL A 120 -6.96 17.13 0.50
N LYS A 121 -6.05 16.26 0.06
CA LYS A 121 -5.53 16.34 -1.32
C LYS A 121 -6.59 15.96 -2.34
N PHE A 122 -7.39 14.95 -2.03
CA PHE A 122 -8.49 14.51 -2.89
C PHE A 122 -9.55 15.61 -3.07
N SER A 123 -9.89 16.35 -2.01
CA SER A 123 -10.85 17.44 -2.07
C SER A 123 -10.41 18.64 -2.96
N LYS A 124 -9.15 18.71 -3.34
CA LYS A 124 -8.59 19.75 -4.22
C LYS A 124 -8.61 19.38 -5.70
N LEU A 125 -9.01 18.15 -6.02
CA LEU A 125 -9.19 17.74 -7.42
C LEU A 125 -10.42 18.41 -8.02
N ASP A 126 -10.40 18.56 -9.33
CA ASP A 126 -11.58 19.02 -10.06
C ASP A 126 -12.75 18.07 -9.82
N THR A 127 -13.92 18.64 -9.57
CA THR A 127 -15.15 17.87 -9.31
C THR A 127 -15.46 16.90 -10.46
N SER A 128 -15.15 17.26 -11.69
CA SER A 128 -15.30 16.38 -12.86
C SER A 128 -14.43 15.12 -12.77
N ILE A 129 -13.18 15.25 -12.30
CA ILE A 129 -12.26 14.10 -12.09
C ILE A 129 -12.82 13.20 -11.00
N ILE A 130 -13.25 13.78 -9.86
CA ILE A 130 -13.80 13.02 -8.74
C ILE A 130 -15.04 12.23 -9.15
N GLN A 131 -15.95 12.87 -9.89
CA GLN A 131 -17.20 12.24 -10.33
C GLN A 131 -17.01 11.20 -11.44
N SER A 132 -15.98 11.37 -12.27
CA SER A 132 -15.64 10.41 -13.33
C SER A 132 -14.94 9.16 -12.82
N ALA A 133 -14.30 9.23 -11.65
CA ALA A 133 -13.54 8.09 -11.13
C ALA A 133 -14.45 6.88 -10.86
N GLU A 134 -14.14 5.77 -11.50
CA GLU A 134 -14.83 4.47 -11.38
C GLU A 134 -14.12 3.55 -10.39
N ALA A 135 -12.80 3.73 -10.25
CA ALA A 135 -11.99 3.04 -9.24
C ALA A 135 -11.00 3.99 -8.55
N ILE A 136 -10.73 3.72 -7.28
CA ILE A 136 -9.67 4.37 -6.50
C ILE A 136 -8.74 3.28 -5.97
N ILE A 137 -7.47 3.36 -6.36
CA ILE A 137 -6.44 2.39 -5.97
C ILE A 137 -5.50 3.06 -4.98
N CYS A 138 -5.47 2.57 -3.75
CA CYS A 138 -4.67 3.16 -2.68
C CYS A 138 -3.55 2.23 -2.24
N ASN A 139 -2.36 2.79 -2.00
CA ASN A 139 -1.23 2.02 -1.49
C ASN A 139 -1.43 1.55 -0.04
N ASN A 140 -2.38 2.10 0.75
CA ASN A 140 -2.79 1.56 2.03
C ASN A 140 -4.27 1.85 2.36
N ASP A 141 -4.77 1.24 3.43
CA ASP A 141 -6.15 1.37 3.90
C ASP A 141 -6.46 2.76 4.44
N ASP A 142 -5.55 3.39 5.16
CA ASP A 142 -5.78 4.73 5.74
C ASP A 142 -6.07 5.75 4.65
N MET A 143 -5.30 5.73 3.56
CA MET A 143 -5.56 6.61 2.42
C MET A 143 -6.88 6.26 1.71
N ALA A 144 -7.22 4.97 1.60
CA ALA A 144 -8.49 4.52 1.04
C ALA A 144 -9.68 5.00 1.88
N LEU A 145 -9.58 4.90 3.21
CA LEU A 145 -10.57 5.43 4.15
C LEU A 145 -10.70 6.96 4.07
N GLY A 146 -9.58 7.68 3.84
CA GLY A 146 -9.62 9.13 3.64
C GLY A 146 -10.42 9.55 2.40
N VAL A 147 -10.29 8.81 1.30
CA VAL A 147 -11.10 9.02 0.10
C VAL A 147 -12.56 8.61 0.35
N TYR A 148 -12.79 7.47 0.98
CA TYR A 148 -14.12 7.03 1.37
C TYR A 148 -14.86 8.09 2.20
N ASP A 149 -14.20 8.67 3.22
CA ASP A 149 -14.75 9.74 4.06
C ASP A 149 -15.19 10.94 3.22
N TYR A 150 -14.36 11.34 2.25
CA TYR A 150 -14.71 12.44 1.34
C TYR A 150 -15.99 12.17 0.58
N TYR A 151 -16.12 10.99 -0.07
CA TYR A 151 -17.32 10.63 -0.81
C TYR A 151 -18.58 10.61 0.08
N LYS A 152 -18.47 10.06 1.29
CA LYS A 152 -19.59 10.01 2.25
C LYS A 152 -20.00 11.39 2.74
N GLN A 153 -19.04 12.27 3.08
CA GLN A 153 -19.32 13.64 3.54
C GLN A 153 -20.03 14.48 2.47
N HIS A 154 -19.74 14.23 1.19
CA HIS A 154 -20.32 14.99 0.09
C HIS A 154 -21.53 14.29 -0.57
N ASN A 155 -22.00 13.18 0.01
CA ASN A 155 -23.09 12.37 -0.53
C ASN A 155 -22.89 11.97 -2.01
N LEU A 156 -21.64 11.68 -2.39
CA LEU A 156 -21.32 11.24 -3.74
C LEU A 156 -21.43 9.71 -3.87
N LYS A 157 -21.71 9.23 -5.09
CA LYS A 157 -21.69 7.80 -5.37
C LYS A 157 -20.28 7.25 -5.24
N LEU A 158 -20.11 6.26 -4.39
CA LEU A 158 -18.81 5.61 -4.17
C LEU A 158 -18.33 4.93 -5.47
N PRO A 159 -17.06 5.11 -5.84
CA PRO A 159 -16.38 4.25 -6.82
C PRO A 159 -15.98 2.92 -6.18
N LEU A 160 -15.41 2.01 -6.97
CA LEU A 160 -14.71 0.86 -6.42
C LEU A 160 -13.44 1.35 -5.69
N ILE A 161 -13.28 1.02 -4.41
CA ILE A 161 -12.10 1.43 -3.62
C ILE A 161 -11.31 0.18 -3.21
N LEU A 162 -10.00 0.20 -3.46
CA LEU A 162 -9.05 -0.83 -3.05
C LEU A 162 -7.98 -0.25 -2.13
N GLY A 163 -7.72 -0.95 -1.02
CA GLY A 163 -6.63 -0.66 -0.08
C GLY A 163 -5.59 -1.78 0.02
N ILE A 164 -4.66 -1.61 0.95
CA ILE A 164 -3.70 -2.63 1.40
C ILE A 164 -3.53 -2.42 2.90
N ASN A 165 -3.56 -3.43 3.70
CA ASN A 165 -3.19 -3.67 5.10
C ASN A 165 -4.20 -4.54 5.85
N ASN A 166 -5.39 -4.76 5.30
CA ASN A 166 -6.44 -5.57 5.95
C ASN A 166 -6.82 -5.04 7.34
N SER A 167 -6.94 -3.70 7.47
CA SER A 167 -7.25 -3.05 8.73
C SER A 167 -8.67 -3.37 9.22
N PRO A 168 -8.92 -3.36 10.55
CA PRO A 168 -10.25 -3.69 11.10
C PRO A 168 -11.37 -2.76 10.58
N GLU A 169 -11.10 -1.46 10.46
CA GLU A 169 -12.09 -0.51 9.93
C GLU A 169 -12.38 -0.76 8.46
N MET A 170 -11.33 -1.01 7.66
CA MET A 170 -11.48 -1.36 6.25
C MET A 170 -12.37 -2.61 6.09
N ASN A 171 -12.14 -3.64 6.91
CA ASN A 171 -12.94 -4.86 6.88
C ASN A 171 -14.41 -4.61 7.23
N GLN A 172 -14.70 -3.72 8.17
CA GLN A 172 -16.08 -3.33 8.48
C GLN A 172 -16.76 -2.67 7.28
N LYS A 173 -16.03 -1.81 6.53
CA LYS A 173 -16.57 -1.17 5.32
C LYS A 173 -16.77 -2.15 4.17
N ILE A 174 -15.90 -3.14 4.03
CA ILE A 174 -16.05 -4.21 3.05
C ILE A 174 -17.28 -5.08 3.38
N GLN A 175 -17.44 -5.47 4.65
CA GLN A 175 -18.61 -6.25 5.10
C GLN A 175 -19.92 -5.50 4.92
N ALA A 176 -19.91 -4.17 5.05
CA ALA A 176 -21.04 -3.31 4.77
C ALA A 176 -21.33 -3.08 3.28
N GLY A 177 -20.47 -3.59 2.37
CA GLY A 177 -20.58 -3.39 0.93
C GLY A 177 -20.25 -1.96 0.47
N GLU A 178 -19.59 -1.17 1.32
CA GLU A 178 -19.25 0.23 1.03
C GLU A 178 -17.88 0.40 0.35
N ILE A 179 -16.96 -0.52 0.60
CA ILE A 179 -15.62 -0.59 -0.03
C ILE A 179 -15.48 -1.98 -0.65
N TYR A 180 -14.81 -2.06 -1.78
CA TYR A 180 -14.69 -3.33 -2.50
C TYR A 180 -13.71 -4.29 -1.83
N GLY A 181 -12.52 -3.82 -1.43
CA GLY A 181 -11.55 -4.73 -0.83
C GLY A 181 -10.25 -4.10 -0.36
N THR A 182 -9.49 -4.92 0.33
CA THR A 182 -8.13 -4.64 0.77
C THR A 182 -7.26 -5.88 0.63
N VAL A 183 -5.97 -5.68 0.45
CA VAL A 183 -4.98 -6.77 0.40
C VAL A 183 -4.35 -6.93 1.78
N ASP A 184 -4.32 -8.16 2.30
CA ASP A 184 -3.56 -8.45 3.53
C ASP A 184 -2.06 -8.31 3.25
N ASN A 185 -1.41 -7.43 3.99
CA ASN A 185 0.01 -7.15 3.85
C ASN A 185 0.90 -8.08 4.70
N GLY A 186 0.34 -9.13 5.31
CA GLY A 186 1.08 -10.10 6.11
C GLY A 186 1.66 -9.51 7.41
N THR A 187 0.96 -8.58 8.05
CA THR A 187 1.43 -7.93 9.29
C THR A 187 1.69 -8.94 10.41
N ASN A 188 0.82 -9.94 10.57
CA ASN A 188 0.98 -10.96 11.59
C ASN A 188 2.19 -11.86 11.32
N ASP A 189 2.43 -12.20 10.06
CA ASP A 189 3.62 -12.97 9.65
C ASP A 189 4.88 -12.17 9.92
N GLN A 190 4.90 -10.87 9.59
CA GLN A 190 6.02 -9.98 9.87
C GLN A 190 6.36 -9.96 11.37
N ILE A 191 5.35 -9.78 12.22
CA ILE A 191 5.53 -9.82 13.69
C ILE A 191 6.11 -11.16 14.14
N SER A 192 5.56 -12.27 13.64
CA SER A 192 6.02 -13.62 13.98
C SER A 192 7.48 -13.84 13.58
N TYR A 193 7.89 -13.38 12.40
CA TYR A 193 9.28 -13.44 11.96
C TYR A 193 10.21 -12.56 12.80
N ILE A 194 9.80 -11.35 13.19
CA ILE A 194 10.57 -10.47 14.08
C ILE A 194 10.79 -11.16 15.43
N CYS A 195 9.73 -11.71 16.04
CA CYS A 195 9.84 -12.41 17.32
C CYS A 195 10.76 -13.63 17.23
N LYS A 196 10.66 -14.42 16.17
CA LYS A 196 11.53 -15.55 15.93
C LYS A 196 12.99 -15.12 15.77
N LEU A 197 13.26 -14.13 14.94
CA LEU A 197 14.59 -13.59 14.70
C LEU A 197 15.20 -13.03 15.99
N LEU A 198 14.42 -12.30 16.79
CA LEU A 198 14.86 -11.79 18.09
C LEU A 198 15.27 -12.93 19.02
N ASN A 199 14.46 -14.00 19.11
CA ASN A 199 14.80 -15.18 19.91
C ASN A 199 16.09 -15.85 19.42
N ASP A 200 16.27 -16.00 18.11
CA ASP A 200 17.47 -16.59 17.51
C ASP A 200 18.72 -15.72 17.78
N ILE A 201 18.60 -14.40 17.74
CA ILE A 201 19.68 -13.47 18.10
C ILE A 201 20.08 -13.67 19.58
N LEU A 202 19.11 -13.70 20.49
CA LEU A 202 19.37 -13.89 21.93
C LEU A 202 20.05 -15.25 22.23
N ASN A 203 19.73 -16.27 21.46
CA ASN A 203 20.33 -17.61 21.58
C ASN A 203 21.60 -17.79 20.73
N LYS A 204 22.09 -16.74 20.04
CA LYS A 204 23.26 -16.79 19.15
C LYS A 204 23.12 -17.78 17.99
N ASP A 205 21.89 -18.06 17.52
CA ASP A 205 21.57 -18.99 16.44
C ASP A 205 21.17 -18.22 15.16
N THR A 206 22.06 -17.35 14.70
CA THR A 206 21.81 -16.48 13.53
C THR A 206 22.47 -16.93 12.24
N ALA A 207 23.19 -18.07 12.25
CA ALA A 207 23.94 -18.56 11.08
C ALA A 207 23.05 -18.94 9.87
N LYS A 208 21.74 -19.06 10.07
CA LYS A 208 20.73 -19.41 9.05
C LYS A 208 20.14 -18.20 8.29
N TYR A 209 20.53 -16.99 8.65
CA TYR A 209 20.07 -15.74 8.05
C TYR A 209 21.20 -15.06 7.20
#